data_aa68c4d0493b458cf8cdcaad096249c1
#
_entry.id   aa68c4d0493b458cf8cdcaad096249c1
#
_cell.length_a   1.000
_cell.length_b   1.000
_cell.length_c   1.000
_cell.angle_alpha   90.00
_cell.angle_beta   90.00
_cell.angle_gamma   90.00
#
_symmetry.space_group_name_H-M   'P 1'
#
loop_
_entity.id
_entity.type
_entity.pdbx_description
1 polymer ?
#
loop_
_entity_poly.entity_id
_entity_poly.type
_entity_poly.pdbx_seq_one_letter_code
_entity_poly.pdbx_strand_id
1 'polypeptide(L)'
;MSAFDIAGSGPTSRVYFSQRLRLHYVDWGNPTAPPLLLVHGGRDHCRNWDWLASALRGDWHILAPDLRGHGDSQWSPDGNYSTAAYVYDLAQLIHQQELAPVTIIAHSLGGNIAIRHAGVYPDKVRKLVAIEGLGPSPKRMAAR
;
A
#
# COMPACT_ATOMS: atom_id res chain seq x y z
N MET A 1 18.38 -8.21 -24.44
CA MET A 1 17.24 -8.30 -23.45
C MET A 1 16.72 -6.92 -23.17
N SER A 2 15.45 -6.69 -23.45
CA SER A 2 14.79 -5.43 -23.08
C SER A 2 14.68 -5.34 -21.55
N ALA A 3 14.52 -4.14 -21.01
CA ALA A 3 14.26 -3.96 -19.58
C ALA A 3 13.02 -4.75 -19.09
N PHE A 4 12.15 -5.14 -20.01
CA PHE A 4 11.01 -6.03 -19.75
C PHE A 4 11.40 -7.49 -19.55
N ASP A 5 12.47 -7.94 -20.19
CA ASP A 5 12.90 -9.35 -20.08
C ASP A 5 13.67 -9.63 -18.80
N ILE A 6 14.34 -8.63 -18.25
CA ILE A 6 14.99 -8.71 -16.93
C ILE A 6 13.91 -8.73 -15.83
N ALA A 7 12.79 -8.10 -16.09
CA ALA A 7 11.59 -8.14 -15.27
C ALA A 7 10.70 -9.36 -15.59
N GLY A 8 11.21 -10.34 -16.35
CA GLY A 8 10.47 -11.47 -16.91
C GLY A 8 9.69 -12.34 -15.91
N SER A 9 9.92 -12.17 -14.61
CA SER A 9 9.03 -12.63 -13.57
C SER A 9 8.25 -11.44 -13.03
N GLY A 10 6.95 -11.42 -13.26
CA GLY A 10 6.07 -10.50 -12.56
C GLY A 10 6.13 -10.72 -11.04
N PRO A 11 5.40 -9.92 -10.28
CA PRO A 11 5.35 -10.08 -8.83
C PRO A 11 4.63 -11.36 -8.44
N THR A 12 4.88 -11.85 -7.25
CA THR A 12 4.17 -12.97 -6.65
C THR A 12 2.93 -12.46 -5.95
N SER A 13 1.76 -13.04 -6.28
CA SER A 13 0.51 -12.81 -5.54
C SER A 13 0.56 -13.49 -4.19
N ARG A 14 0.19 -12.74 -3.16
CA ARG A 14 0.14 -13.20 -1.77
C ARG A 14 -1.10 -12.72 -1.08
N VAL A 15 -1.39 -13.28 0.06
CA VAL A 15 -2.58 -12.99 0.87
C VAL A 15 -2.16 -12.71 2.30
N TYR A 16 -2.87 -11.79 2.94
CA TYR A 16 -2.82 -11.58 4.38
C TYR A 16 -4.24 -11.37 4.90
N PHE A 17 -4.42 -11.51 6.19
CA PHE A 17 -5.71 -11.33 6.85
C PHE A 17 -5.66 -10.13 7.77
N SER A 18 -6.67 -9.30 7.69
CA SER A 18 -6.87 -8.14 8.54
C SER A 18 -8.36 -7.96 8.82
N GLN A 19 -8.73 -7.79 10.08
CA GLN A 19 -10.11 -7.55 10.48
C GLN A 19 -11.11 -8.55 9.87
N ARG A 20 -10.70 -9.83 9.81
CA ARG A 20 -11.45 -10.96 9.25
C ARG A 20 -11.65 -10.91 7.73
N LEU A 21 -10.95 -10.04 7.03
CA LEU A 21 -10.94 -10.01 5.57
C LEU A 21 -9.68 -10.68 5.02
N ARG A 22 -9.86 -11.37 3.92
CA ARG A 22 -8.78 -11.88 3.10
C ARG A 22 -8.34 -10.79 2.12
N LEU A 23 -7.16 -10.25 2.33
CA LEU A 23 -6.62 -9.16 1.54
C LEU A 23 -5.44 -9.64 0.70
N HIS A 24 -5.30 -9.04 -0.46
CA HIS A 24 -4.29 -9.41 -1.46
C HIS A 24 -3.20 -8.34 -1.54
N TYR A 25 -1.99 -8.79 -1.80
CA TYR A 25 -0.87 -7.93 -2.21
C TYR A 25 0.04 -8.66 -3.19
N VAL A 26 0.85 -7.93 -3.90
CA VAL A 26 1.92 -8.49 -4.73
C VAL A 26 3.27 -8.17 -4.12
N ASP A 27 4.18 -9.13 -4.22
CA ASP A 27 5.55 -9.08 -3.74
C ASP A 27 6.50 -9.17 -4.93
N TRP A 28 7.34 -8.16 -5.11
CA TRP A 28 8.26 -8.07 -6.23
C TRP A 28 9.61 -8.75 -5.97
N GLY A 29 9.76 -9.41 -4.83
CA GLY A 29 10.99 -10.12 -4.47
C GLY A 29 12.07 -9.22 -3.88
N ASN A 30 13.32 -9.69 -3.90
CA ASN A 30 14.46 -8.98 -3.31
C ASN A 30 14.34 -8.77 -1.79
N PRO A 31 14.10 -9.85 -1.01
CA PRO A 31 13.68 -9.73 0.40
C PRO A 31 14.75 -9.18 1.36
N THR A 32 15.99 -9.09 0.94
CA THR A 32 17.08 -8.52 1.75
C THR A 32 17.29 -7.03 1.54
N ALA A 33 16.66 -6.46 0.52
CA ALA A 33 16.69 -5.02 0.25
C ALA A 33 15.75 -4.24 1.19
N PRO A 34 15.94 -2.91 1.31
CA PRO A 34 15.04 -2.10 2.13
C PRO A 34 13.57 -2.20 1.68
N PRO A 35 12.63 -2.28 2.62
CA PRO A 35 11.22 -2.43 2.27
C PRO A 35 10.61 -1.13 1.73
N LEU A 36 9.81 -1.27 0.67
CA LEU A 36 9.05 -0.20 0.03
C LEU A 36 7.61 -0.66 -0.18
N LEU A 37 6.66 0.11 0.34
CA LEU A 37 5.23 -0.10 0.16
C LEU A 37 4.68 0.87 -0.88
N LEU A 38 3.91 0.35 -1.84
CA LEU A 38 3.23 1.15 -2.85
C LEU A 38 1.72 1.02 -2.63
N VAL A 39 1.06 2.12 -2.27
CA VAL A 39 -0.36 2.14 -1.89
C VAL A 39 -1.18 2.93 -2.89
N HIS A 40 -2.07 2.24 -3.61
CA HIS A 40 -2.87 2.83 -4.69
C HIS A 40 -4.00 3.74 -4.18
N GLY A 41 -4.60 4.48 -5.10
CA GLY A 41 -5.75 5.34 -4.86
C GLY A 41 -7.10 4.62 -4.98
N GLY A 42 -8.18 5.34 -4.73
CA GLY A 42 -9.54 4.83 -4.87
C GLY A 42 -9.83 4.40 -6.31
N ARG A 43 -10.58 3.30 -6.48
CA ARG A 43 -10.95 2.70 -7.76
C ARG A 43 -9.76 2.24 -8.59
N ASP A 44 -8.67 1.90 -7.92
CA ASP A 44 -7.43 1.46 -8.52
C ASP A 44 -7.05 0.09 -7.98
N HIS A 45 -5.84 -0.37 -8.22
CA HIS A 45 -5.34 -1.66 -7.75
C HIS A 45 -3.81 -1.70 -7.75
N CYS A 46 -3.24 -2.73 -7.13
CA CYS A 46 -1.80 -2.87 -6.92
C CYS A 46 -0.96 -2.93 -8.21
N ARG A 47 -1.52 -3.43 -9.31
CA ARG A 47 -0.78 -3.60 -10.56
C ARG A 47 -0.59 -2.29 -11.35
N ASN A 48 -1.27 -1.22 -10.95
CA ASN A 48 -1.02 0.12 -11.52
C ASN A 48 0.36 0.68 -11.17
N TRP A 49 1.03 0.07 -10.19
CA TRP A 49 2.40 0.39 -9.81
C TRP A 49 3.47 -0.36 -10.61
N ASP A 50 3.09 -1.21 -11.55
CA ASP A 50 4.02 -2.12 -12.24
C ASP A 50 5.23 -1.41 -12.86
N TRP A 51 5.03 -0.25 -13.46
CA TRP A 51 6.12 0.54 -14.05
C TRP A 51 7.13 0.99 -12.99
N LEU A 52 6.64 1.56 -11.91
CA LEU A 52 7.50 2.04 -10.83
C LEU A 52 8.18 0.87 -10.12
N ALA A 53 7.45 -0.18 -9.84
CA ALA A 53 7.99 -1.37 -9.19
C ALA A 53 9.07 -2.03 -10.04
N SER A 54 8.85 -2.16 -11.35
CA SER A 54 9.83 -2.71 -12.28
C SER A 54 11.13 -1.90 -12.29
N ALA A 55 11.03 -0.57 -12.18
CA ALA A 55 12.20 0.31 -12.16
C ALA A 55 12.97 0.26 -10.83
N LEU A 56 12.29 0.01 -9.72
CA LEU A 56 12.88 0.10 -8.38
C LEU A 56 13.21 -1.25 -7.73
N ARG A 57 12.71 -2.36 -8.27
CA ARG A 57 12.84 -3.69 -7.66
C ARG A 57 14.26 -4.18 -7.45
N GLY A 58 15.22 -3.64 -8.19
CA GLY A 58 16.62 -3.99 -8.04
C GLY A 58 17.23 -3.51 -6.73
N ASP A 59 16.73 -2.40 -6.19
CA ASP A 59 17.24 -1.76 -4.99
C ASP A 59 16.30 -1.84 -3.78
N TRP A 60 15.06 -2.30 -3.99
CA TRP A 60 14.02 -2.31 -2.97
C TRP A 60 13.28 -3.64 -2.91
N HIS A 61 12.87 -4.02 -1.71
CA HIS A 61 11.88 -5.07 -1.50
C HIS A 61 10.48 -4.43 -1.55
N ILE A 62 9.78 -4.59 -2.67
CA ILE A 62 8.54 -3.89 -2.95
C ILE A 62 7.34 -4.78 -2.70
N LEU A 63 6.42 -4.31 -1.85
CA LEU A 63 5.09 -4.86 -1.68
C LEU A 63 4.05 -3.82 -2.10
N ALA A 64 3.03 -4.26 -2.85
CA ALA A 64 1.94 -3.40 -3.27
C ALA A 64 0.61 -4.09 -2.93
N PRO A 65 -0.12 -3.62 -1.90
CA PRO A 65 -1.41 -4.18 -1.55
C PRO A 65 -2.53 -3.70 -2.47
N ASP A 66 -3.55 -4.54 -2.61
CA ASP A 66 -4.89 -4.12 -2.98
C ASP A 66 -5.62 -3.72 -1.71
N LEU A 67 -6.09 -2.47 -1.63
CA LEU A 67 -6.90 -2.02 -0.49
C LEU A 67 -8.20 -2.84 -0.42
N ARG A 68 -8.79 -2.97 0.78
CA ARG A 68 -10.09 -3.64 0.92
C ARG A 68 -11.09 -3.10 -0.10
N GLY A 69 -11.86 -3.98 -0.71
CA GLY A 69 -12.83 -3.61 -1.74
C GLY A 69 -12.25 -3.31 -3.12
N HIS A 70 -10.93 -3.44 -3.28
CA HIS A 70 -10.24 -3.15 -4.54
C HIS A 70 -9.47 -4.38 -5.03
N GLY A 71 -9.25 -4.44 -6.35
CA GLY A 71 -8.47 -5.50 -6.96
C GLY A 71 -8.93 -6.90 -6.53
N ASP A 72 -7.98 -7.71 -6.07
CA ASP A 72 -8.25 -9.09 -5.61
C ASP A 72 -8.48 -9.19 -4.10
N SER A 73 -8.53 -8.06 -3.39
CA SER A 73 -8.88 -8.01 -1.98
C SER A 73 -10.37 -8.18 -1.76
N GLN A 74 -10.75 -8.82 -0.67
CA GLN A 74 -12.14 -9.05 -0.30
C GLN A 74 -12.89 -7.73 -0.07
N TRP A 75 -14.15 -7.71 -0.44
CA TRP A 75 -15.07 -6.64 -0.09
C TRP A 75 -15.51 -6.78 1.37
N SER A 76 -15.75 -5.65 2.03
CA SER A 76 -16.26 -5.65 3.38
C SER A 76 -17.76 -6.02 3.39
N PRO A 77 -18.16 -7.13 4.03
CA PRO A 77 -19.56 -7.55 4.02
C PRO A 77 -20.51 -6.57 4.70
N ASP A 78 -19.99 -5.78 5.65
CA ASP A 78 -20.75 -4.76 6.40
C ASP A 78 -20.55 -3.34 5.84
N GLY A 79 -19.90 -3.20 4.70
CA GLY A 79 -19.64 -1.91 4.07
C GLY A 79 -18.65 -1.03 4.82
N ASN A 80 -17.78 -1.60 5.65
CA ASN A 80 -16.79 -0.84 6.40
C ASN A 80 -15.60 -0.45 5.55
N TYR A 81 -15.66 0.73 4.95
CA TYR A 81 -14.58 1.38 4.21
C TYR A 81 -14.14 2.68 4.90
N SER A 82 -14.19 2.70 6.20
CA SER A 82 -13.74 3.83 7.01
C SER A 82 -12.21 4.01 6.91
N THR A 83 -11.75 5.23 7.10
CA THR A 83 -10.32 5.52 7.15
C THR A 83 -9.60 4.69 8.21
N ALA A 84 -10.21 4.53 9.38
CA ALA A 84 -9.66 3.71 10.46
C ALA A 84 -9.46 2.25 10.04
N ALA A 85 -10.41 1.67 9.30
CA ALA A 85 -10.29 0.31 8.78
C ALA A 85 -9.14 0.17 7.79
N TYR A 86 -9.00 1.10 6.86
CA TYR A 86 -7.87 1.13 5.92
C TYR A 86 -6.52 1.29 6.62
N VAL A 87 -6.44 2.18 7.59
CA VAL A 87 -5.19 2.39 8.36
C VAL A 87 -4.80 1.13 9.11
N TYR A 88 -5.76 0.44 9.71
CA TYR A 88 -5.49 -0.80 10.42
C TYR A 88 -5.04 -1.92 9.47
N ASP A 89 -5.66 -2.04 8.29
CA ASP A 89 -5.23 -3.00 7.27
C ASP A 89 -3.76 -2.77 6.86
N LEU A 90 -3.38 -1.51 6.65
CA LEU A 90 -2.01 -1.17 6.31
C LEU A 90 -1.05 -1.51 7.45
N ALA A 91 -1.42 -1.20 8.68
CA ALA A 91 -0.64 -1.54 9.87
C ALA A 91 -0.45 -3.05 10.01
N GLN A 92 -1.49 -3.84 9.70
CA GLN A 92 -1.41 -5.30 9.75
C GLN A 92 -0.46 -5.87 8.68
N LEU A 93 -0.48 -5.34 7.47
CA LEU A 93 0.46 -5.77 6.44
C LEU A 93 1.90 -5.49 6.86
N ILE A 94 2.17 -4.29 7.35
CA ILE A 94 3.50 -3.88 7.81
C ILE A 94 3.98 -4.78 8.96
N HIS A 95 3.11 -5.07 9.90
CA HIS A 95 3.42 -5.92 11.05
C HIS A 95 3.64 -7.38 10.63
N GLN A 96 2.71 -7.96 9.89
CA GLN A 96 2.75 -9.38 9.52
C GLN A 96 3.93 -9.71 8.62
N GLN A 97 4.32 -8.79 7.74
CA GLN A 97 5.45 -8.96 6.83
C GLN A 97 6.77 -8.38 7.38
N GLU A 98 6.77 -7.90 8.61
CA GLU A 98 7.95 -7.37 9.30
C GLU A 98 8.67 -6.28 8.49
N LEU A 99 7.93 -5.32 7.98
CA LEU A 99 8.45 -4.28 7.08
C LEU A 99 8.95 -3.03 7.80
N ALA A 100 8.68 -2.86 9.09
CA ALA A 100 9.01 -1.64 9.81
C ALA A 100 10.51 -1.52 10.13
N PRO A 101 11.12 -0.32 10.02
CA PRO A 101 10.52 0.88 9.45
C PRO A 101 10.46 0.83 7.93
N VAL A 102 9.33 1.20 7.35
CA VAL A 102 9.06 1.07 5.92
C VAL A 102 9.02 2.43 5.22
N THR A 103 9.52 2.48 3.98
CA THR A 103 9.31 3.61 3.08
C THR A 103 7.99 3.38 2.31
N ILE A 104 7.15 4.41 2.23
CA ILE A 104 5.84 4.32 1.59
C ILE A 104 5.75 5.35 0.46
N ILE A 105 5.32 4.91 -0.71
CA ILE A 105 4.85 5.78 -1.80
C ILE A 105 3.35 5.51 -1.97
N ALA A 106 2.54 6.55 -1.84
CA ALA A 106 1.09 6.41 -1.82
C ALA A 106 0.40 7.48 -2.64
N HIS A 107 -0.70 7.12 -3.31
CA HIS A 107 -1.43 7.99 -4.22
C HIS A 107 -2.87 8.20 -3.75
N SER A 108 -3.33 9.45 -3.74
CA SER A 108 -4.72 9.87 -3.50
C SER A 108 -5.29 9.27 -2.20
N LEU A 109 -6.29 8.39 -2.27
CA LEU A 109 -6.84 7.69 -1.10
C LEU A 109 -5.74 6.95 -0.32
N GLY A 110 -4.84 6.27 -1.02
CA GLY A 110 -3.69 5.60 -0.41
C GLY A 110 -2.78 6.58 0.32
N GLY A 111 -2.60 7.78 -0.22
CA GLY A 111 -1.86 8.87 0.42
C GLY A 111 -2.50 9.33 1.72
N ASN A 112 -3.81 9.50 1.73
CA ASN A 112 -4.57 9.87 2.93
C ASN A 112 -4.44 8.78 4.03
N ILE A 113 -4.52 7.53 3.63
CA ILE A 113 -4.36 6.39 4.54
C ILE A 113 -2.93 6.36 5.11
N ALA A 114 -1.93 6.49 4.26
CA ALA A 114 -0.52 6.42 4.65
C ALA A 114 -0.12 7.57 5.57
N ILE A 115 -0.60 8.79 5.32
CA ILE A 115 -0.37 9.95 6.19
C ILE A 115 -0.94 9.70 7.59
N ARG A 116 -2.17 9.20 7.67
CA ARG A 116 -2.81 8.88 8.95
C ARG A 116 -2.11 7.73 9.67
N HIS A 117 -1.71 6.70 8.93
CA HIS A 117 -0.91 5.61 9.47
C HIS A 117 0.40 6.12 10.07
N ALA A 118 1.12 6.98 9.35
CA ALA A 118 2.38 7.57 9.83
C ALA A 118 2.17 8.43 11.09
N GLY A 119 1.03 9.10 11.20
CA GLY A 119 0.67 9.87 12.39
C GLY A 119 0.39 9.02 13.62
N VAL A 120 -0.21 7.84 13.42
CA VAL A 120 -0.52 6.89 14.51
C VAL A 120 0.70 6.04 14.89
N TYR A 121 1.49 5.63 13.89
CA TYR A 121 2.65 4.74 14.06
C TYR A 121 3.93 5.38 13.49
N PRO A 122 4.40 6.52 14.03
CA PRO A 122 5.52 7.24 13.44
C PRO A 122 6.83 6.45 13.43
N ASP A 123 7.02 5.56 14.37
CA ASP A 123 8.20 4.69 14.48
C ASP A 123 8.22 3.54 13.44
N LYS A 124 7.11 3.28 12.79
CA LYS A 124 6.97 2.23 11.75
C LYS A 124 7.26 2.74 10.34
N VAL A 125 7.36 4.05 10.15
CA VAL A 125 7.53 4.68 8.83
C VAL A 125 8.87 5.40 8.76
N ARG A 126 9.70 5.02 7.80
CA ARG A 126 10.99 5.67 7.56
C ARG A 126 10.83 6.95 6.75
N LYS A 127 10.14 6.87 5.62
CA LYS A 127 9.84 7.97 4.70
C LYS A 127 8.47 7.77 4.07
N LEU A 128 7.82 8.87 3.76
CA LEU A 128 6.53 8.87 3.09
C LEU A 128 6.54 9.83 1.91
N VAL A 129 6.20 9.34 0.73
CA VAL A 129 5.93 10.13 -0.46
C VAL A 129 4.42 10.06 -0.74
N ALA A 130 3.72 11.17 -0.55
CA ALA A 130 2.29 11.27 -0.81
C ALA A 130 2.04 12.01 -2.13
N ILE A 131 1.45 11.31 -3.09
CA ILE A 131 1.09 11.85 -4.39
C ILE A 131 -0.39 12.21 -4.35
N GLU A 132 -0.71 13.51 -4.29
CA GLU A 132 -2.09 14.04 -4.26
C GLU A 132 -2.95 13.49 -3.11
N GLY A 133 -2.36 13.14 -1.98
CA GLY A 133 -3.03 12.51 -0.84
C GLY A 133 -2.96 13.35 0.44
N LEU A 134 -3.42 14.61 0.40
CA LEU A 134 -3.26 15.56 1.52
C LEU A 134 -4.42 15.58 2.52
N GLY A 135 -5.36 14.64 2.42
CA GLY A 135 -6.53 14.60 3.30
C GLY A 135 -7.66 15.54 2.85
N PRO A 136 -8.73 15.66 3.64
CA PRO A 136 -9.86 16.50 3.27
C PRO A 136 -9.49 17.98 3.26
N SER A 137 -10.06 18.72 2.31
CA SER A 137 -9.84 20.16 2.24
C SER A 137 -10.36 20.88 3.48
N PRO A 138 -9.78 22.03 3.87
CA PRO A 138 -10.27 22.83 4.99
C PRO A 138 -11.76 23.15 4.91
N LYS A 139 -12.30 23.33 3.72
CA LYS A 139 -13.73 23.58 3.50
C LYS A 139 -14.61 22.39 3.90
N ARG A 140 -14.12 21.15 3.70
CA ARG A 140 -14.83 19.94 4.14
C ARG A 140 -14.74 19.73 5.66
N MET A 141 -13.68 20.20 6.28
CA MET A 141 -13.54 20.14 7.74
C MET A 141 -14.42 21.18 8.44
N ALA A 142 -14.61 22.34 7.84
CA ALA A 142 -15.45 23.40 8.38
C ALA A 142 -16.97 23.13 8.24
N ALA A 143 -17.36 22.20 7.37
CA ALA A 143 -18.76 21.84 7.10
C ALA A 143 -19.32 20.70 7.99
N ARG A 144 -18.57 20.27 9.03
CA ARG A 144 -18.99 19.23 9.99
C ARG A 144 -19.38 19.81 11.32
#